data_7e3e158bd8659f694b9c0ba3bb8ee433
#
_entry.id   7e3e158bd8659f694b9c0ba3bb8ee433
#
_cell.length_a   1.000
_cell.length_b   1.000
_cell.length_c   1.000
_cell.angle_alpha   90.00
_cell.angle_beta   90.00
_cell.angle_gamma   90.00
#
_symmetry.space_group_name_H-M   'P 1'
#
loop_
_entity.id
_entity.type
_entity.pdbx_description
1 polymer ?
#
loop_
_entity_poly.entity_id
_entity_poly.type
_entity_poly.pdbx_seq_one_letter_code
_entity_poly.pdbx_strand_id
1 'polypeptide(L)'
;MFLDSDFMRTQDILQRSMSASLIRQEVIANNIANADTPNFKRSDVAFESELARALASYDPRPFPEAVTDKRHIPFYRPKDYREVKPIVYVDYTTTYRNDGNNVDIEKEMVDAKENALRYTAMAQRVSDNFKLLSIVMK
;
A
#
# COMPACT_ATOMS: atom_id res chain seq x y z
N MET A 1 -5.83 -23.74 7.52
CA MET A 1 -7.04 -24.08 6.75
C MET A 1 -8.09 -22.95 6.73
N PHE A 2 -8.48 -22.35 7.85
CA PHE A 2 -9.37 -21.16 7.82
C PHE A 2 -8.69 -19.88 7.35
N LEU A 3 -7.39 -19.70 7.57
CA LEU A 3 -6.62 -18.52 7.19
C LEU A 3 -6.32 -18.43 5.68
N ASP A 4 -6.53 -19.48 4.93
CA ASP A 4 -6.33 -19.55 3.48
C ASP A 4 -7.63 -19.41 2.68
N SER A 5 -8.75 -19.12 3.35
CA SER A 5 -9.99 -18.82 2.64
C SER A 5 -9.89 -17.46 1.93
N ASP A 6 -10.44 -17.34 0.73
CA ASP A 6 -10.47 -16.09 -0.03
C ASP A 6 -11.07 -14.94 0.78
N PHE A 7 -11.99 -15.24 1.68
CA PHE A 7 -12.57 -14.27 2.60
C PHE A 7 -11.53 -13.68 3.55
N MET A 8 -10.75 -14.52 4.25
CA MET A 8 -9.73 -14.08 5.20
C MET A 8 -8.58 -13.37 4.50
N ARG A 9 -8.19 -13.84 3.30
CA ARG A 9 -7.21 -13.16 2.45
C ARG A 9 -7.67 -11.75 2.06
N THR A 10 -8.91 -11.61 1.64
CA THR A 10 -9.50 -10.32 1.30
C THR A 10 -9.51 -9.38 2.51
N GLN A 11 -9.87 -9.91 3.69
CA GLN A 11 -9.90 -9.14 4.93
C GLN A 11 -8.50 -8.66 5.35
N ASP A 12 -7.48 -9.51 5.24
CA ASP A 12 -6.08 -9.14 5.53
C ASP A 12 -5.57 -8.07 4.56
N ILE A 13 -5.87 -8.19 3.26
CA ILE A 13 -5.52 -7.18 2.25
C ILE A 13 -6.19 -5.84 2.55
N LEU A 14 -7.48 -5.84 2.89
CA LEU A 14 -8.20 -4.63 3.26
C LEU A 14 -7.59 -3.95 4.48
N GLN A 15 -7.28 -4.70 5.53
CA GLN A 15 -6.65 -4.19 6.74
C GLN A 15 -5.28 -3.56 6.45
N ARG A 16 -4.45 -4.19 5.64
CA ARG A 16 -3.14 -3.67 5.22
C ARG A 16 -3.28 -2.40 4.38
N SER A 17 -4.24 -2.39 3.46
CA SER A 17 -4.52 -1.22 2.62
C SER A 17 -5.04 -0.03 3.46
N MET A 18 -5.86 -0.28 4.48
CA MET A 18 -6.30 0.75 5.42
C MET A 18 -5.10 1.30 6.23
N SER A 19 -4.21 0.43 6.70
CA SER A 19 -2.99 0.87 7.40
C SER A 19 -2.09 1.71 6.51
N ALA A 20 -1.91 1.35 5.24
CA ALA A 20 -1.17 2.15 4.27
C ALA A 20 -1.83 3.51 3.99
N SER A 21 -3.17 3.56 3.96
CA SER A 21 -3.92 4.82 3.79
C SER A 21 -3.75 5.75 5.00
N LEU A 22 -3.62 5.23 6.23
CA LEU A 22 -3.33 6.05 7.40
C LEU A 22 -1.93 6.67 7.33
N ILE A 23 -0.92 5.88 6.94
CA ILE A 23 0.45 6.39 6.73
C ILE A 23 0.45 7.45 5.63
N ARG A 24 -0.28 7.23 4.53
CA ARG A 24 -0.41 8.22 3.45
C ARG A 24 -1.06 9.50 3.94
N GLN A 25 -2.08 9.42 4.79
CA GLN A 25 -2.72 10.58 5.38
C GLN A 25 -1.75 11.41 6.21
N GLU A 26 -0.89 10.75 7.00
CA GLU A 26 0.15 11.41 7.79
C GLU A 26 1.18 12.10 6.90
N VAL A 27 1.63 11.44 5.83
CA VAL A 27 2.59 11.99 4.86
C VAL A 27 2.01 13.20 4.13
N ILE A 28 0.76 13.13 3.66
CA ILE A 28 0.07 14.25 3.02
C ILE A 28 -0.07 15.43 3.99
N ALA A 29 -0.47 15.18 5.23
CA ALA A 29 -0.57 16.22 6.25
C ALA A 29 0.78 16.90 6.53
N ASN A 30 1.87 16.11 6.54
CA ASN A 30 3.22 16.63 6.68
C ASN A 30 3.63 17.48 5.47
N ASN A 31 3.34 17.05 4.24
CA ASN A 31 3.58 17.82 3.02
C ASN A 31 2.85 19.18 3.07
N ILE A 32 1.55 19.17 3.41
CA ILE A 32 0.75 20.41 3.52
C ILE A 32 1.32 21.35 4.58
N ALA A 33 1.66 20.83 5.77
CA ALA A 33 2.22 21.62 6.85
C ALA A 33 3.56 22.30 6.49
N ASN A 34 4.32 21.70 5.57
CA ASN A 34 5.63 22.18 5.12
C ASN A 34 5.59 22.82 3.73
N ALA A 35 4.41 23.12 3.20
CA ALA A 35 4.26 23.71 1.86
C ALA A 35 4.97 25.06 1.72
N ASP A 36 5.11 25.85 2.81
CA ASP A 36 5.81 27.14 2.83
C ASP A 36 7.23 27.05 3.40
N THR A 37 7.72 25.85 3.69
CA THR A 37 9.09 25.63 4.18
C THR A 37 10.07 25.61 3.00
N PRO A 38 11.06 26.52 2.93
CA PRO A 38 12.04 26.50 1.84
C PRO A 38 12.83 25.19 1.80
N ASN A 39 13.14 24.73 0.58
CA ASN A 39 13.88 23.48 0.29
C ASN A 39 13.21 22.20 0.81
N PHE A 40 11.98 22.25 1.29
CA PHE A 40 11.25 21.05 1.66
C PHE A 40 10.98 20.19 0.42
N LYS A 41 11.08 18.86 0.58
CA LYS A 41 10.79 17.90 -0.47
C LYS A 41 9.60 17.04 -0.09
N ARG A 42 8.64 16.99 -1.02
CA ARG A 42 7.42 16.18 -0.93
C ARG A 42 7.76 14.71 -0.69
N SER A 43 7.05 14.10 0.22
CA SER A 43 7.10 12.65 0.43
C SER A 43 5.83 11.99 -0.12
N ASP A 44 5.96 10.72 -0.52
CA ASP A 44 4.82 9.92 -0.98
C ASP A 44 4.95 8.48 -0.46
N VAL A 45 3.88 7.70 -0.59
CA VAL A 45 3.80 6.33 -0.08
C VAL A 45 3.58 5.34 -1.21
N ALA A 46 4.54 4.44 -1.41
CA ALA A 46 4.41 3.30 -2.32
C ALA A 46 3.90 2.08 -1.54
N PHE A 47 2.76 1.54 -1.94
CA PHE A 47 2.18 0.32 -1.38
C PHE A 47 1.41 -0.48 -2.42
N GLU A 48 0.49 0.14 -3.15
CA GLU A 48 -0.44 -0.55 -4.04
C GLU A 48 0.27 -1.25 -5.20
N SER A 49 1.33 -0.63 -5.75
CA SER A 49 2.13 -1.20 -6.83
C SER A 49 2.90 -2.44 -6.38
N GLU A 50 3.48 -2.39 -5.17
CA GLU A 50 4.18 -3.52 -4.58
C GLU A 50 3.22 -4.65 -4.19
N LEU A 51 2.05 -4.31 -3.64
CA LEU A 51 1.00 -5.27 -3.34
C LEU A 51 0.49 -5.95 -4.61
N ALA A 52 0.21 -5.18 -5.67
CA ALA A 52 -0.24 -5.72 -6.94
C ALA A 52 0.81 -6.67 -7.55
N ARG A 53 2.10 -6.31 -7.47
CA ARG A 53 3.21 -7.17 -7.92
C ARG A 53 3.29 -8.47 -7.10
N ALA A 54 3.16 -8.39 -5.79
CA ALA A 54 3.16 -9.56 -4.91
C ALA A 54 1.97 -10.48 -5.20
N LEU A 55 0.77 -9.92 -5.39
CA LEU A 55 -0.43 -10.69 -5.73
C LEU A 55 -0.33 -11.34 -7.13
N ALA A 56 0.26 -10.64 -8.11
CA ALA A 56 0.48 -11.18 -9.45
C ALA A 56 1.55 -12.27 -9.50
N SER A 57 2.53 -12.22 -8.59
CA SER A 57 3.61 -13.21 -8.50
C SER A 57 3.22 -14.45 -7.68
N TYR A 58 2.07 -14.42 -7.00
CA TYR A 58 1.62 -15.53 -6.18
C TYR A 58 1.23 -16.73 -7.05
N ASP A 59 2.08 -17.77 -7.02
CA ASP A 59 1.76 -19.08 -7.59
C ASP A 59 1.45 -20.06 -6.44
N PRO A 60 0.22 -20.58 -6.35
CA PRO A 60 -0.13 -21.59 -5.35
C PRO A 60 0.60 -22.94 -5.57
N ARG A 61 1.27 -23.12 -6.71
CA ARG A 61 2.04 -24.32 -7.06
C ARG A 61 3.47 -23.95 -7.45
N PRO A 62 4.32 -23.58 -6.49
CA PRO A 62 5.70 -23.23 -6.81
C PRO A 62 6.39 -24.44 -7.47
N PHE A 63 6.98 -24.22 -8.64
CA PHE A 63 7.76 -25.23 -9.32
C PHE A 63 9.01 -25.50 -8.46
N PRO A 64 9.31 -26.77 -8.09
CA PRO A 64 10.49 -27.06 -7.30
C PRO A 64 11.74 -26.74 -8.12
N GLU A 65 12.59 -25.88 -7.59
CA GLU A 65 13.87 -25.53 -8.20
C GLU A 65 14.83 -26.72 -8.11
N ALA A 66 15.33 -27.20 -9.23
CA ALA A 66 16.46 -28.15 -9.27
C ALA A 66 17.79 -27.38 -9.21
N VAL A 67 18.10 -26.77 -8.08
CA VAL A 67 19.37 -26.09 -7.84
C VAL A 67 20.39 -27.13 -7.35
N THR A 68 21.16 -27.71 -8.28
CA THR A 68 22.18 -28.74 -8.00
C THR A 68 23.56 -28.14 -7.70
N ASP A 69 23.81 -26.86 -8.06
CA ASP A 69 25.06 -26.15 -7.83
C ASP A 69 24.82 -24.75 -7.25
N LYS A 70 25.72 -24.29 -6.36
CA LYS A 70 25.67 -22.93 -5.74
C LYS A 70 25.80 -21.79 -6.75
N ARG A 71 26.23 -22.06 -7.98
CA ARG A 71 26.36 -21.11 -9.09
C ARG A 71 25.06 -20.95 -9.88
N HIS A 72 24.08 -21.82 -9.67
CA HIS A 72 22.80 -21.71 -10.35
C HIS A 72 22.05 -20.48 -9.81
N ILE A 73 21.52 -19.67 -10.73
CA ILE A 73 20.66 -18.53 -10.38
C ILE A 73 19.30 -19.12 -9.99
N PRO A 74 18.85 -18.94 -8.72
CA PRO A 74 17.54 -19.43 -8.30
C PRO A 74 16.44 -18.71 -9.07
N PHE A 75 15.33 -19.41 -9.33
CA PHE A 75 14.14 -18.78 -9.89
C PHE A 75 13.65 -17.66 -8.98
N TYR A 76 13.01 -16.68 -9.59
CA TYR A 76 12.36 -15.61 -8.83
C TYR A 76 11.33 -16.22 -7.87
N ARG A 77 11.56 -16.07 -6.57
CA ARG A 77 10.59 -16.49 -5.54
C ARG A 77 9.48 -15.46 -5.46
N PRO A 78 8.21 -15.87 -5.60
CA PRO A 78 7.11 -14.95 -5.41
C PRO A 78 7.16 -14.38 -4.00
N LYS A 79 7.03 -13.07 -3.89
CA LYS A 79 6.98 -12.40 -2.59
C LYS A 79 5.59 -12.61 -1.99
N ASP A 80 5.53 -13.06 -0.74
CA ASP A 80 4.24 -13.14 -0.03
C ASP A 80 3.68 -11.70 0.13
N TYR A 81 2.42 -11.50 -0.24
CA TYR A 81 1.74 -10.22 -0.09
C TYR A 81 1.72 -9.74 1.37
N ARG A 82 1.83 -10.66 2.33
CA ARG A 82 1.92 -10.39 3.77
C ARG A 82 3.23 -9.70 4.18
N GLU A 83 4.27 -9.84 3.38
CA GLU A 83 5.56 -9.18 3.61
C GLU A 83 5.61 -7.75 3.03
N VAL A 84 4.63 -7.39 2.20
CA VAL A 84 4.56 -6.05 1.62
C VAL A 84 4.22 -5.03 2.71
N LYS A 85 5.11 -4.05 2.86
CA LYS A 85 4.94 -2.93 3.79
C LYS A 85 4.87 -1.63 3.00
N PRO A 86 4.10 -0.64 3.46
CA PRO A 86 4.13 0.69 2.88
C PRO A 86 5.52 1.31 3.06
N ILE A 87 6.06 1.90 1.99
CA ILE A 87 7.37 2.55 1.96
C ILE A 87 7.14 4.04 1.70
N VAL A 88 7.61 4.87 2.62
CA VAL A 88 7.64 6.31 2.42
C VAL A 88 8.92 6.66 1.66
N TYR A 89 8.82 7.43 0.59
CA TYR A 89 9.95 7.93 -0.18
C TYR A 89 9.82 9.42 -0.43
N VAL A 90 10.96 10.09 -0.58
CA VAL A 90 11.03 11.53 -0.84
C VAL A 90 11.23 11.77 -2.33
N ASP A 91 10.46 12.68 -2.92
CA ASP A 91 10.60 13.07 -4.32
C ASP A 91 11.64 14.21 -4.45
N TYR A 92 12.81 13.87 -4.99
CA TYR A 92 13.86 14.83 -5.31
C TYR A 92 13.87 15.26 -6.78
N THR A 93 13.00 14.68 -7.61
CA THR A 93 13.06 14.84 -9.07
C THR A 93 12.33 16.07 -9.56
N THR A 94 11.40 16.59 -8.78
CA THR A 94 10.56 17.72 -9.16
C THR A 94 10.96 18.98 -8.40
N THR A 95 10.80 20.15 -9.04
CA THR A 95 10.92 21.47 -8.44
C THR A 95 9.76 22.31 -8.93
N TYR A 96 8.86 22.68 -8.03
CA TYR A 96 7.65 23.44 -8.37
C TYR A 96 7.81 24.93 -8.10
N ARG A 97 8.59 25.30 -7.07
CA ARG A 97 8.79 26.68 -6.62
C ARG A 97 10.27 27.11 -6.72
N ASN A 98 10.49 28.41 -6.84
CA ASN A 98 11.83 28.99 -6.90
C ASN A 98 12.64 28.83 -5.58
N ASP A 99 11.96 28.58 -4.46
CA ASP A 99 12.57 28.32 -3.16
C ASP A 99 13.03 26.85 -2.95
N GLY A 100 12.93 26.04 -4.02
CA GLY A 100 13.35 24.64 -4.00
C GLY A 100 12.31 23.68 -3.42
N ASN A 101 11.16 24.17 -2.94
CA ASN A 101 10.03 23.36 -2.49
C ASN A 101 9.30 22.76 -3.70
N ASN A 102 8.83 21.52 -3.58
CA ASN A 102 8.06 20.83 -4.63
C ASN A 102 6.66 20.39 -4.19
N VAL A 103 6.14 20.94 -3.08
CA VAL A 103 4.78 20.67 -2.61
C VAL A 103 3.78 21.55 -3.34
N ASP A 104 2.80 20.93 -3.97
CA ASP A 104 1.61 21.58 -4.52
C ASP A 104 0.45 21.37 -3.56
N ILE A 105 0.03 22.43 -2.86
CA ILE A 105 -1.03 22.37 -1.85
C ILE A 105 -2.35 21.90 -2.44
N GLU A 106 -2.71 22.38 -3.65
CA GLU A 106 -3.98 22.03 -4.28
C GLU A 106 -4.02 20.52 -4.59
N LYS A 107 -2.92 19.99 -5.12
CA LYS A 107 -2.76 18.57 -5.37
C LYS A 107 -2.82 17.76 -4.07
N GLU A 108 -2.07 18.15 -3.04
CA GLU A 108 -2.09 17.44 -1.76
C GLU A 108 -3.49 17.43 -1.12
N MET A 109 -4.25 18.51 -1.25
CA MET A 109 -5.63 18.57 -0.75
C MET A 109 -6.57 17.62 -1.52
N VAL A 110 -6.38 17.46 -2.83
CA VAL A 110 -7.12 16.49 -3.63
C VAL A 110 -6.73 15.07 -3.22
N ASP A 111 -5.42 14.80 -3.12
CA ASP A 111 -4.90 13.49 -2.70
C ASP A 111 -5.38 13.11 -1.30
N ALA A 112 -5.46 14.08 -0.36
CA ALA A 112 -6.03 13.87 0.98
C ALA A 112 -7.50 13.42 0.93
N LYS A 113 -8.31 14.10 0.11
CA LYS A 113 -9.74 13.76 -0.04
C LYS A 113 -9.93 12.39 -0.70
N GLU A 114 -9.15 12.11 -1.74
CA GLU A 114 -9.19 10.82 -2.42
C GLU A 114 -8.78 9.68 -1.46
N ASN A 115 -7.72 9.86 -0.68
CA ASN A 115 -7.28 8.90 0.32
C ASN A 115 -8.34 8.66 1.40
N ALA A 116 -9.00 9.73 1.89
CA ALA A 116 -10.08 9.62 2.88
C ALA A 116 -11.29 8.85 2.29
N LEU A 117 -11.65 9.09 1.03
CA LEU A 117 -12.74 8.38 0.36
C LEU A 117 -12.40 6.88 0.21
N ARG A 118 -11.17 6.57 -0.21
CA ARG A 118 -10.68 5.18 -0.32
C ARG A 118 -10.72 4.48 1.04
N TYR A 119 -10.24 5.14 2.09
CA TYR A 119 -10.29 4.59 3.45
C TYR A 119 -11.72 4.28 3.89
N THR A 120 -12.65 5.22 3.68
CA THR A 120 -14.07 5.04 4.04
C THR A 120 -14.69 3.87 3.28
N ALA A 121 -14.41 3.73 1.99
CA ALA A 121 -14.90 2.61 1.19
C ALA A 121 -14.36 1.26 1.69
N MET A 122 -13.08 1.19 2.05
CA MET A 122 -12.48 -0.02 2.62
C MET A 122 -13.09 -0.35 3.98
N ALA A 123 -13.28 0.65 4.86
CA ALA A 123 -13.91 0.46 6.17
C ALA A 123 -15.36 -0.05 6.05
N GLN A 124 -16.12 0.50 5.10
CA GLN A 124 -17.46 0.01 4.80
C GLN A 124 -17.43 -1.45 4.35
N ARG A 125 -16.50 -1.81 3.46
CA ARG A 125 -16.37 -3.20 2.98
C ARG A 125 -16.02 -4.17 4.12
N VAL A 126 -15.13 -3.77 5.02
CA VAL A 126 -14.80 -4.55 6.23
C VAL A 126 -16.04 -4.74 7.09
N SER A 127 -16.80 -3.68 7.34
CA SER A 127 -18.05 -3.75 8.12
C SER A 127 -19.07 -4.71 7.50
N ASP A 128 -19.24 -4.64 6.18
CA ASP A 128 -20.19 -5.50 5.46
C ASP A 128 -19.75 -6.97 5.48
N ASN A 129 -18.45 -7.23 5.39
CA ASN A 129 -17.89 -8.57 5.55
C ASN A 129 -18.20 -9.16 6.94
N PHE A 130 -18.08 -8.37 8.02
CA PHE A 130 -18.44 -8.81 9.36
C PHE A 130 -19.95 -9.02 9.55
N LYS A 131 -20.81 -8.20 8.92
CA LYS A 131 -22.26 -8.43 8.90
C LYS A 131 -22.61 -9.76 8.26
N LEU A 132 -21.99 -10.07 7.09
CA LEU A 132 -22.20 -11.35 6.43
C LEU A 132 -21.80 -12.53 7.33
N LEU A 133 -20.64 -12.45 8.01
CA LEU A 133 -20.25 -13.48 8.97
C LEU A 133 -21.28 -13.63 10.09
N SER A 134 -21.80 -12.54 10.64
CA SER A 134 -22.78 -12.58 11.73
C SER A 134 -24.10 -13.25 11.32
N ILE A 135 -24.48 -13.15 10.04
CA ILE A 135 -25.66 -13.82 9.48
C ILE A 135 -25.46 -15.34 9.38
N VAL A 136 -24.26 -15.76 8.99
CA VAL A 136 -23.94 -17.19 8.83
C VAL A 136 -23.75 -17.88 10.19
N MET A 137 -23.37 -17.13 11.22
CA MET A 137 -23.13 -17.67 12.56
C MET A 137 -24.38 -17.70 13.45
N LYS A 138 -25.51 -17.22 12.97
CA LYS A 138 -26.84 -17.36 13.62
C LYS A 138 -27.54 -18.61 13.17
#